data_b40ae1fbe261d0da1981df0cfa614b55
#
_entry.id   b40ae1fbe261d0da1981df0cfa614b55
#
_cell.length_a   1.000
_cell.length_b   1.000
_cell.length_c   1.000
_cell.angle_alpha   90.00
_cell.angle_beta   90.00
_cell.angle_gamma   90.00
#
_symmetry.space_group_name_H-M   'P 1'
#
loop_
_entity.id
_entity.type
_entity.pdbx_description
1 polymer ?
#
loop_
_entity_poly.entity_id
_entity_poly.type
_entity_poly.pdbx_seq_one_letter_code
_entity_poly.pdbx_strand_id
1 'polypeptide(L)'
;GQEIGDPTEIALVNFSEKHDLPVEKMREKYQRLGEIPFDSDRKLMSTVHKIGDNYKMLTKGAVDVLSGRIDEVKTMDGKRPFTAEDLAELKKVNTEFSQMGLRVLAVCERDVDTVDISVDDEKDYILLGLVAMQDPPREESAEAVRKCKTAGIRPIMITGDHLVTASAIARKIG
;
A
#
# COMPACT_ATOMS: atom_id res chain seq x y z
N GLY A 1 1.43 5.72 22.65
CA GLY A 1 1.26 7.10 22.21
C GLY A 1 0.18 7.14 21.13
N GLN A 2 -0.45 8.28 20.96
CA GLN A 2 -1.47 8.45 19.91
C GLN A 2 -0.77 8.45 18.55
N GLU A 3 -1.12 7.52 17.66
CA GLU A 3 -0.60 7.46 16.30
C GLU A 3 -1.18 8.63 15.50
N ILE A 4 -0.32 9.51 15.00
CA ILE A 4 -0.71 10.70 14.23
C ILE A 4 -0.08 10.57 12.84
N GLY A 5 -0.91 10.50 11.79
CA GLY A 5 -0.44 10.38 10.41
C GLY A 5 -1.49 9.86 9.45
N ASP A 6 -1.11 9.67 8.20
CA ASP A 6 -1.96 9.01 7.21
C ASP A 6 -2.19 7.54 7.62
N PRO A 7 -3.43 7.04 7.59
CA PRO A 7 -3.75 5.66 7.99
C PRO A 7 -2.95 4.60 7.22
N THR A 8 -2.65 4.84 5.95
CA THR A 8 -1.83 3.93 5.12
C THR A 8 -0.40 3.84 5.65
N GLU A 9 0.21 4.98 6.00
CA GLU A 9 1.55 5.03 6.56
C GLU A 9 1.62 4.35 7.93
N ILE A 10 0.63 4.62 8.79
CA ILE A 10 0.50 3.97 10.10
C ILE A 10 0.39 2.45 9.96
N ALA A 11 -0.42 1.97 9.02
CA ALA A 11 -0.57 0.53 8.78
C ALA A 11 0.74 -0.14 8.34
N LEU A 12 1.55 0.53 7.50
CA LEU A 12 2.85 0.02 7.07
C LEU A 12 3.87 0.01 8.21
N VAL A 13 3.88 1.04 9.06
CA VAL A 13 4.72 1.10 10.26
C VAL A 13 4.36 -0.03 11.22
N ASN A 14 3.08 -0.20 11.54
CA ASN A 14 2.60 -1.25 12.43
C ASN A 14 2.90 -2.66 11.88
N PHE A 15 2.81 -2.84 10.56
CA PHE A 15 3.21 -4.08 9.90
C PHE A 15 4.71 -4.37 10.11
N SER A 16 5.56 -3.36 9.93
CA SER A 16 7.01 -3.48 10.12
C SER A 16 7.37 -3.84 11.58
N GLU A 17 6.81 -3.11 12.54
CA GLU A 17 7.02 -3.36 13.98
C GLU A 17 6.57 -4.77 14.40
N LYS A 18 5.44 -5.24 13.88
CA LYS A 18 4.90 -6.59 14.14
C LYS A 18 5.81 -7.71 13.62
N HIS A 19 6.65 -7.42 12.65
CA HIS A 19 7.61 -8.37 12.07
C HIS A 19 9.03 -8.15 12.56
N ASP A 20 9.22 -7.55 13.73
CA ASP A 20 10.52 -7.29 14.37
C ASP A 20 11.47 -6.42 13.53
N LEU A 21 10.88 -5.54 12.72
CA LEU A 21 11.60 -4.54 11.93
C LEU A 21 11.32 -3.13 12.48
N PRO A 22 12.01 -2.72 13.56
CA PRO A 22 11.72 -1.45 14.21
C PRO A 22 12.03 -0.26 13.29
N VAL A 23 11.00 0.52 13.01
CA VAL A 23 11.02 1.59 12.00
C VAL A 23 12.06 2.66 12.32
N GLU A 24 12.25 3.01 13.59
CA GLU A 24 13.26 4.01 13.98
C GLU A 24 14.67 3.56 13.59
N LYS A 25 15.04 2.30 13.88
CA LYS A 25 16.34 1.75 13.48
C LYS A 25 16.50 1.67 11.98
N MET A 26 15.40 1.36 11.26
CA MET A 26 15.43 1.33 9.80
C MET A 26 15.62 2.72 9.22
N ARG A 27 14.98 3.76 9.79
CA ARG A 27 15.16 5.16 9.39
C ARG A 27 16.56 5.69 9.66
N GLU A 28 17.17 5.30 10.78
CA GLU A 28 18.56 5.64 11.08
C GLU A 28 19.53 5.00 10.09
N LYS A 29 19.31 3.72 9.78
CA LYS A 29 20.17 2.93 8.88
C LYS A 29 20.02 3.35 7.41
N TYR A 30 18.79 3.62 6.99
CA TYR A 30 18.43 3.93 5.60
C TYR A 30 17.76 5.31 5.53
N GLN A 31 18.57 6.35 5.70
CA GLN A 31 18.07 7.73 5.67
C GLN A 31 17.42 8.04 4.32
N ARG A 32 16.31 8.78 4.37
CA ARG A 32 15.66 9.32 3.17
C ARG A 32 16.52 10.47 2.63
N LEU A 33 16.99 10.34 1.42
CA LEU A 33 17.87 11.31 0.75
C LEU A 33 17.15 12.11 -0.33
N GLY A 34 16.08 11.57 -0.90
CA GLY A 34 15.23 12.20 -1.89
C GLY A 34 13.79 11.69 -1.78
N GLU A 35 12.86 12.47 -2.31
CA GLU A 35 11.42 12.13 -2.27
C GLU A 35 10.67 12.76 -3.43
N ILE A 36 9.76 12.00 -4.02
CA ILE A 36 8.64 12.51 -4.82
C ILE A 36 7.39 12.22 -3.99
N PRO A 37 6.77 13.26 -3.38
CA PRO A 37 5.62 13.07 -2.50
C PRO A 37 4.45 12.39 -3.20
N PHE A 38 3.55 11.78 -2.41
CA PHE A 38 2.32 11.21 -2.96
C PHE A 38 1.49 12.29 -3.67
N ASP A 39 1.00 11.90 -4.83
CA ASP A 39 0.07 12.71 -5.62
C ASP A 39 -1.12 11.84 -6.02
N SER A 40 -2.34 12.37 -5.83
CA SER A 40 -3.59 11.62 -6.04
C SER A 40 -3.88 11.30 -7.51
N ASP A 41 -3.40 12.12 -8.43
CA ASP A 41 -3.58 11.88 -9.88
C ASP A 41 -2.59 10.84 -10.37
N ARG A 42 -1.34 10.92 -9.88
CA ARG A 42 -0.26 9.98 -10.17
C ARG A 42 -0.40 8.68 -9.38
N LYS A 43 -1.00 8.71 -8.19
CA LYS A 43 -1.22 7.58 -7.26
C LYS A 43 0.06 6.87 -6.80
N LEU A 44 1.19 7.52 -6.85
CA LEU A 44 2.50 7.01 -6.47
C LEU A 44 3.16 7.91 -5.43
N MET A 45 4.08 7.32 -4.68
CA MET A 45 5.05 7.99 -3.81
C MET A 45 6.38 7.28 -3.95
N SER A 46 7.46 8.05 -4.12
CA SER A 46 8.81 7.53 -4.29
C SER A 46 9.78 8.17 -3.30
N THR A 47 10.71 7.38 -2.78
CA THR A 47 11.77 7.84 -1.87
C THR A 47 13.10 7.26 -2.30
N VAL A 48 14.19 8.01 -2.10
CA VAL A 48 15.55 7.53 -2.38
C VAL A 48 16.31 7.31 -1.09
N HIS A 49 16.98 6.18 -1.02
CA HIS A 49 17.81 5.76 0.11
C HIS A 49 19.16 5.25 -0.38
N LYS A 50 20.19 5.39 0.45
CA LYS A 50 21.46 4.70 0.22
C LYS A 50 21.39 3.31 0.81
N ILE A 51 21.54 2.27 -0.02
CA ILE A 51 21.52 0.87 0.38
C ILE A 51 22.80 0.20 -0.13
N GLY A 52 23.74 -0.07 0.79
CA GLY A 52 25.10 -0.45 0.41
C GLY A 52 25.81 0.71 -0.27
N ASP A 53 26.40 0.46 -1.42
CA ASP A 53 27.12 1.49 -2.20
C ASP A 53 26.23 2.19 -3.23
N ASN A 54 24.97 1.75 -3.41
CA ASN A 54 24.06 2.25 -4.43
C ASN A 54 22.95 3.10 -3.82
N TYR A 55 22.40 4.00 -4.65
CA TYR A 55 21.14 4.65 -4.37
C TYR A 55 19.98 3.80 -4.90
N LYS A 56 18.97 3.62 -4.09
CA LYS A 56 17.73 2.92 -4.48
C LYS A 56 16.54 3.83 -4.33
N MET A 57 15.77 3.92 -5.39
CA MET A 57 14.44 4.50 -5.35
C MET A 57 13.45 3.41 -4.98
N LEU A 58 12.70 3.64 -3.90
CA LEU A 58 11.61 2.78 -3.44
C LEU A 58 10.30 3.49 -3.73
N THR A 59 9.42 2.83 -4.47
CA THR A 59 8.14 3.38 -4.88
C THR A 59 7.01 2.50 -4.40
N LYS A 60 5.99 3.11 -3.82
CA LYS A 60 4.72 2.45 -3.49
C LYS A 60 3.57 3.17 -4.17
N GLY A 61 2.55 2.42 -4.52
CA GLY A 61 1.35 3.02 -5.11
C GLY A 61 0.38 2.03 -5.70
N ALA A 62 -0.56 2.56 -6.47
CA ALA A 62 -1.65 1.79 -7.06
C ALA A 62 -1.13 0.73 -8.04
N VAL A 63 -1.65 -0.49 -7.91
CA VAL A 63 -1.22 -1.64 -8.72
C VAL A 63 -1.45 -1.40 -10.21
N ASP A 64 -2.56 -0.78 -10.58
CA ASP A 64 -2.92 -0.45 -11.96
C ASP A 64 -1.91 0.49 -12.62
N VAL A 65 -1.39 1.45 -11.85
CA VAL A 65 -0.39 2.41 -12.34
C VAL A 65 1.00 1.79 -12.42
N LEU A 66 1.44 1.10 -11.35
CA LEU A 66 2.78 0.50 -11.30
C LEU A 66 2.93 -0.67 -12.25
N SER A 67 1.89 -1.45 -12.51
CA SER A 67 1.96 -2.65 -13.36
C SER A 67 2.46 -2.38 -14.79
N GLY A 68 2.25 -1.18 -15.32
CA GLY A 68 2.78 -0.77 -16.63
C GLY A 68 4.20 -0.22 -16.62
N ARG A 69 4.88 -0.22 -15.47
CA ARG A 69 6.21 0.37 -15.26
C ARG A 69 7.21 -0.64 -14.66
N ILE A 70 6.82 -1.92 -14.57
CA ILE A 70 7.62 -3.01 -14.02
C ILE A 70 8.28 -3.78 -15.15
N ASP A 71 9.60 -3.94 -15.07
CA ASP A 71 10.38 -4.72 -16.02
C ASP A 71 10.88 -6.05 -15.44
N GLU A 72 11.10 -6.08 -14.12
CA GLU A 72 11.62 -7.24 -13.42
C GLU A 72 10.81 -7.53 -12.15
N VAL A 73 10.93 -8.75 -11.63
CA VAL A 73 10.35 -9.14 -10.33
C VAL A 73 11.43 -9.75 -9.45
N LYS A 74 11.41 -9.39 -8.17
CA LYS A 74 12.27 -9.97 -7.14
C LYS A 74 11.77 -11.35 -6.77
N THR A 75 12.67 -12.32 -6.73
CA THR A 75 12.39 -13.69 -6.30
C THR A 75 13.34 -14.12 -5.19
N MET A 76 13.13 -15.29 -4.61
CA MET A 76 14.04 -15.85 -3.60
C MET A 76 15.46 -16.08 -4.17
N ASP A 77 15.56 -16.39 -5.46
CA ASP A 77 16.83 -16.70 -6.14
C ASP A 77 17.46 -15.48 -6.83
N GLY A 78 16.89 -14.29 -6.64
CA GLY A 78 17.36 -13.05 -7.26
C GLY A 78 16.26 -12.27 -7.96
N LYS A 79 16.53 -11.75 -9.15
CA LYS A 79 15.55 -11.04 -9.97
C LYS A 79 15.47 -11.66 -11.37
N ARG A 80 14.29 -11.60 -11.97
CA ARG A 80 14.04 -12.07 -13.33
C ARG A 80 13.11 -11.13 -14.08
N PRO A 81 13.05 -11.20 -15.42
CA PRO A 81 12.09 -10.44 -16.20
C PRO A 81 10.65 -10.63 -15.71
N PHE A 82 9.88 -9.55 -15.71
CA PHE A 82 8.45 -9.55 -15.43
C PHE A 82 7.68 -9.97 -16.68
N THR A 83 6.91 -11.03 -16.61
CA THR A 83 6.25 -11.63 -17.77
C THR A 83 4.78 -11.25 -17.86
N ALA A 84 4.13 -11.61 -18.98
CA ALA A 84 2.69 -11.43 -19.13
C ALA A 84 1.87 -12.27 -18.14
N GLU A 85 2.39 -13.43 -17.75
CA GLU A 85 1.81 -14.30 -16.72
C GLU A 85 1.88 -13.64 -15.35
N ASP A 86 3.02 -13.01 -15.02
CA ASP A 86 3.18 -12.24 -13.77
C ASP A 86 2.20 -11.07 -13.70
N LEU A 87 2.01 -10.36 -14.81
CA LEU A 87 1.03 -9.27 -14.90
C LEU A 87 -0.40 -9.77 -14.69
N ALA A 88 -0.74 -10.91 -15.28
CA ALA A 88 -2.05 -11.52 -15.11
C ALA A 88 -2.29 -11.94 -13.65
N GLU A 89 -1.31 -12.58 -13.01
CA GLU A 89 -1.40 -12.97 -11.60
C GLU A 89 -1.46 -11.75 -10.68
N LEU A 90 -0.64 -10.71 -10.92
CA LEU A 90 -0.67 -9.46 -10.18
C LEU A 90 -2.07 -8.81 -10.21
N LYS A 91 -2.69 -8.73 -11.39
CA LYS A 91 -4.04 -8.19 -11.55
C LYS A 91 -5.11 -9.04 -10.86
N LYS A 92 -4.98 -10.36 -10.95
CA LYS A 92 -5.89 -11.31 -10.30
C LYS A 92 -5.83 -11.15 -8.77
N VAL A 93 -4.64 -11.18 -8.17
CA VAL A 93 -4.44 -11.01 -6.72
C VAL A 93 -4.95 -9.64 -6.26
N ASN A 94 -4.66 -8.57 -7.01
CA ASN A 94 -5.20 -7.24 -6.71
C ASN A 94 -6.72 -7.23 -6.70
N THR A 95 -7.36 -7.89 -7.67
CA THR A 95 -8.82 -8.00 -7.75
C THR A 95 -9.39 -8.78 -6.58
N GLU A 96 -8.81 -9.93 -6.25
CA GLU A 96 -9.23 -10.77 -5.12
C GLU A 96 -9.16 -10.00 -3.79
N PHE A 97 -8.05 -9.34 -3.51
CA PHE A 97 -7.89 -8.54 -2.30
C PHE A 97 -8.84 -7.33 -2.25
N SER A 98 -9.03 -6.66 -3.39
CA SER A 98 -9.99 -5.55 -3.50
C SER A 98 -11.42 -6.02 -3.25
N GLN A 99 -11.80 -7.21 -3.72
CA GLN A 99 -13.11 -7.82 -3.45
C GLN A 99 -13.30 -8.19 -1.97
N MET A 100 -12.21 -8.44 -1.23
CA MET A 100 -12.23 -8.63 0.22
C MET A 100 -12.33 -7.32 1.00
N GLY A 101 -12.34 -6.19 0.33
CA GLY A 101 -12.36 -4.86 0.94
C GLY A 101 -11.01 -4.37 1.41
N LEU A 102 -9.94 -4.89 0.84
CA LEU A 102 -8.59 -4.47 1.16
C LEU A 102 -8.12 -3.39 0.21
N ARG A 103 -7.41 -2.40 0.74
CA ARG A 103 -6.60 -1.47 -0.06
C ARG A 103 -5.29 -2.17 -0.39
N VAL A 104 -4.95 -2.24 -1.67
CA VAL A 104 -3.75 -2.92 -2.16
C VAL A 104 -2.78 -1.90 -2.74
N LEU A 105 -1.52 -1.98 -2.32
CA LEU A 105 -0.43 -1.21 -2.89
C LEU A 105 0.65 -2.16 -3.43
N ALA A 106 1.17 -1.85 -4.61
CA ALA A 106 2.41 -2.44 -5.08
C ALA A 106 3.61 -1.69 -4.47
N VAL A 107 4.67 -2.44 -4.20
CA VAL A 107 5.95 -1.92 -3.73
C VAL A 107 7.03 -2.34 -4.72
N CYS A 108 7.76 -1.36 -5.21
CA CYS A 108 8.79 -1.55 -6.23
C CYS A 108 10.11 -0.89 -5.82
N GLU A 109 11.21 -1.36 -6.38
CA GLU A 109 12.52 -0.73 -6.27
C GLU A 109 13.13 -0.51 -7.66
N ARG A 110 14.06 0.46 -7.76
CA ARG A 110 15.02 0.55 -8.86
C ARG A 110 16.33 1.18 -8.37
N ASP A 111 17.43 0.86 -9.02
CA ASP A 111 18.68 1.56 -8.79
C ASP A 111 18.66 2.90 -9.53
N VAL A 112 19.19 3.95 -8.90
CA VAL A 112 19.31 5.31 -9.45
C VAL A 112 20.71 5.83 -9.20
N ASP A 113 21.19 6.72 -10.09
CA ASP A 113 22.54 7.26 -10.01
C ASP A 113 22.63 8.51 -9.13
N THR A 114 21.49 9.12 -8.81
CA THR A 114 21.39 10.37 -8.05
C THR A 114 20.26 10.35 -7.06
N VAL A 115 20.34 11.20 -6.06
CA VAL A 115 19.26 11.44 -5.08
C VAL A 115 18.23 12.47 -5.57
N ASP A 116 18.58 13.24 -6.59
CA ASP A 116 17.71 14.24 -7.21
C ASP A 116 16.87 13.54 -8.30
N ILE A 117 15.74 13.01 -7.87
CA ILE A 117 14.80 12.26 -8.70
C ILE A 117 13.59 13.10 -9.10
N SER A 118 13.02 12.77 -10.25
CA SER A 118 11.83 13.37 -10.82
C SER A 118 10.76 12.32 -11.16
N VAL A 119 9.59 12.76 -11.54
CA VAL A 119 8.51 11.86 -11.98
C VAL A 119 8.87 11.04 -13.24
N ASP A 120 9.81 11.51 -14.03
CA ASP A 120 10.32 10.81 -15.22
C ASP A 120 11.17 9.58 -14.86
N ASP A 121 11.65 9.51 -13.61
CA ASP A 121 12.41 8.39 -13.08
C ASP A 121 11.51 7.25 -12.58
N GLU A 122 10.21 7.47 -12.48
CA GLU A 122 9.23 6.47 -12.01
C GLU A 122 8.89 5.43 -13.09
N LYS A 123 9.88 4.63 -13.48
CA LYS A 123 9.81 3.58 -14.51
C LYS A 123 10.90 2.51 -14.29
N ASP A 124 10.92 1.48 -15.11
CA ASP A 124 11.94 0.40 -15.13
C ASP A 124 12.10 -0.24 -13.75
N TYR A 125 10.95 -0.58 -13.13
CA TYR A 125 10.91 -1.06 -11.76
C TYR A 125 11.14 -2.56 -11.62
N ILE A 126 11.68 -2.93 -10.47
CA ILE A 126 11.68 -4.29 -9.96
C ILE A 126 10.53 -4.40 -8.95
N LEU A 127 9.55 -5.25 -9.22
CA LEU A 127 8.47 -5.54 -8.28
C LEU A 127 9.01 -6.29 -7.07
N LEU A 128 8.76 -5.78 -5.88
CA LEU A 128 9.07 -6.45 -4.61
C LEU A 128 7.87 -7.27 -4.11
N GLY A 129 6.66 -6.79 -4.33
CA GLY A 129 5.44 -7.46 -3.92
C GLY A 129 4.26 -6.51 -3.73
N LEU A 130 3.21 -7.06 -3.13
CA LEU A 130 2.01 -6.33 -2.75
C LEU A 130 1.88 -6.25 -1.23
N VAL A 131 1.34 -5.14 -0.76
CA VAL A 131 0.84 -5.01 0.61
C VAL A 131 -0.64 -4.72 0.55
N ALA A 132 -1.41 -5.45 1.36
CA ALA A 132 -2.85 -5.29 1.46
C ALA A 132 -3.22 -4.89 2.88
N MET A 133 -4.05 -3.86 3.01
CA MET A 133 -4.45 -3.31 4.30
C MET A 133 -5.95 -3.09 4.35
N GLN A 134 -6.50 -3.12 5.54
CA GLN A 134 -7.91 -2.87 5.79
C GLN A 134 -8.04 -1.70 6.73
N ASP A 135 -8.92 -0.74 6.38
CA ASP A 135 -9.42 0.23 7.33
C ASP A 135 -10.43 -0.47 8.26
N PRO A 136 -10.10 -0.74 9.53
CA PRO A 136 -11.08 -1.32 10.43
C PRO A 136 -12.19 -0.30 10.69
N PRO A 137 -13.47 -0.75 10.76
CA PRO A 137 -14.51 0.13 11.25
C PRO A 137 -14.17 0.57 12.68
N ARG A 138 -14.55 1.79 13.04
CA ARG A 138 -14.37 2.29 14.41
C ARG A 138 -15.09 1.37 15.39
N GLU A 139 -14.49 1.11 16.54
CA GLU A 139 -15.05 0.20 17.55
C GLU A 139 -16.48 0.59 17.96
N GLU A 140 -16.75 1.89 18.04
CA GLU A 140 -18.06 2.43 18.41
C GLU A 140 -19.14 2.20 17.32
N SER A 141 -18.75 1.93 16.08
CA SER A 141 -19.69 1.82 14.95
C SER A 141 -20.66 0.68 15.12
N ALA A 142 -20.21 -0.49 15.59
CA ALA A 142 -21.05 -1.65 15.81
C ALA A 142 -22.10 -1.38 16.90
N GLU A 143 -21.70 -0.72 18.00
CA GLU A 143 -22.62 -0.35 19.08
C GLU A 143 -23.62 0.71 18.63
N ALA A 144 -23.20 1.70 17.88
CA ALA A 144 -24.06 2.74 17.32
C ALA A 144 -25.14 2.15 16.40
N VAL A 145 -24.76 1.26 15.48
CA VAL A 145 -25.68 0.54 14.59
C VAL A 145 -26.68 -0.28 15.39
N ARG A 146 -26.21 -1.01 16.40
CA ARG A 146 -27.10 -1.79 17.29
C ARG A 146 -28.11 -0.90 18.02
N LYS A 147 -27.68 0.25 18.57
CA LYS A 147 -28.58 1.21 19.23
C LYS A 147 -29.63 1.77 18.27
N CYS A 148 -29.23 2.13 17.05
CA CYS A 148 -30.17 2.58 16.01
C CYS A 148 -31.22 1.52 15.72
N LYS A 149 -30.83 0.28 15.48
CA LYS A 149 -31.75 -0.83 15.21
C LYS A 149 -32.73 -1.07 16.38
N THR A 150 -32.24 -1.04 17.63
CA THR A 150 -33.08 -1.19 18.83
C THR A 150 -34.11 -0.07 18.95
N ALA A 151 -33.75 1.15 18.54
CA ALA A 151 -34.64 2.31 18.52
C ALA A 151 -35.56 2.37 17.29
N GLY A 152 -35.57 1.34 16.43
CA GLY A 152 -36.37 1.32 15.20
C GLY A 152 -35.84 2.22 14.10
N ILE A 153 -34.61 2.73 14.23
CA ILE A 153 -33.95 3.58 13.23
C ILE A 153 -33.20 2.69 12.25
N ARG A 154 -33.41 2.89 10.95
CA ARG A 154 -32.71 2.18 9.89
C ARG A 154 -31.39 2.89 9.57
N PRO A 155 -30.20 2.35 9.93
CA PRO A 155 -28.93 2.92 9.51
C PRO A 155 -28.71 2.70 8.01
N ILE A 156 -28.14 3.71 7.34
CA ILE A 156 -27.79 3.66 5.91
C ILE A 156 -26.30 3.97 5.82
N MET A 157 -25.56 3.06 5.18
CA MET A 157 -24.15 3.29 4.86
C MET A 157 -24.02 4.06 3.57
N ILE A 158 -23.29 5.20 3.63
CA ILE A 158 -22.92 6.01 2.48
C ILE A 158 -21.39 5.96 2.37
N THR A 159 -20.87 5.46 1.25
CA THR A 159 -19.43 5.29 1.03
C THR A 159 -19.11 5.43 -0.46
N GLY A 160 -17.90 5.88 -0.78
CA GLY A 160 -17.32 5.82 -2.12
C GLY A 160 -16.69 4.46 -2.45
N ASP A 161 -16.68 3.51 -1.51
CA ASP A 161 -16.10 2.19 -1.71
C ASP A 161 -16.95 1.31 -2.65
N HIS A 162 -16.29 0.33 -3.25
CA HIS A 162 -16.99 -0.68 -4.04
C HIS A 162 -18.00 -1.46 -3.17
N LEU A 163 -19.12 -1.87 -3.77
CA LEU A 163 -20.22 -2.55 -3.09
C LEU A 163 -19.76 -3.77 -2.26
N VAL A 164 -18.80 -4.53 -2.74
CA VAL A 164 -18.28 -5.72 -2.04
C VAL A 164 -17.57 -5.32 -0.75
N THR A 165 -16.75 -4.27 -0.80
CA THR A 165 -16.06 -3.68 0.35
C THR A 165 -17.05 -3.16 1.38
N ALA A 166 -17.99 -2.33 0.95
CA ALA A 166 -19.03 -1.76 1.79
C ALA A 166 -19.88 -2.87 2.47
N SER A 167 -20.23 -3.93 1.72
CA SER A 167 -20.98 -5.07 2.26
C SER A 167 -20.17 -5.86 3.30
N ALA A 168 -18.87 -6.03 3.11
CA ALA A 168 -18.00 -6.69 4.08
C ALA A 168 -17.89 -5.89 5.39
N ILE A 169 -17.77 -4.56 5.30
CA ILE A 169 -17.75 -3.65 6.45
C ILE A 169 -19.12 -3.68 7.14
N ALA A 170 -20.21 -3.55 6.39
CA ALA A 170 -21.58 -3.57 6.94
C ALA A 170 -21.85 -4.85 7.76
N ARG A 171 -21.40 -6.01 7.28
CA ARG A 171 -21.53 -7.29 8.02
C ARG A 171 -20.74 -7.30 9.33
N LYS A 172 -19.62 -6.59 9.40
CA LYS A 172 -18.80 -6.52 10.63
C LYS A 172 -19.41 -5.63 11.71
N ILE A 173 -20.12 -4.58 11.29
CA ILE A 173 -20.75 -3.63 12.23
C ILE A 173 -22.22 -3.97 12.54
N GLY A 174 -22.79 -4.99 11.93
CA GLY A 174 -24.15 -5.44 12.15
C GLY A 174 -25.13 -5.01 11.08
#